data_148be63d05eb4e2c7de4eada7d3a0196
#
_entry.id   148be63d05eb4e2c7de4eada7d3a0196
#
_cell.length_a   1.000
_cell.length_b   1.000
_cell.length_c   1.000
_cell.angle_alpha   90.00
_cell.angle_beta   90.00
_cell.angle_gamma   90.00
#
_symmetry.space_group_name_H-M   'P 1'
#
loop_
_entity.id
_entity.type
_entity.pdbx_description
1 polymer ?
#
loop_
_entity_poly.entity_id
_entity_poly.type
_entity_poly.pdbx_seq_one_letter_code
_entity_poly.pdbx_strand_id
1 'polypeptide(L)'
;MTAERIALISDCEGNVAALQAALRAIKRLAPDSIVVAGDILASPFSPDPPSETIALLRSEPVQAIPGNTDRCLLDWGTPRWPHTLWMRLRRSDPAGSWLDDMAGGQALIAPADLAWLRSLAEEFLVTEGVWVCHGMPGNPWNSIWPRSPIYDANVSAADRDASLRMLANVDATLVLCGHISSPPEYHDQLPDGRDLHVVRADARDAESVGYAVLTRRSDTWHTDWHSARIVARA
;
A
#
# COMPACT_ATOMS: atom_id res chain seq x y z
N MET A 1 -20.70 5.71 22.51
CA MET A 1 -20.14 4.87 21.42
C MET A 1 -18.66 5.20 21.36
N THR A 2 -17.77 4.21 21.36
CA THR A 2 -16.34 4.40 21.12
C THR A 2 -16.16 4.83 19.67
N ALA A 3 -15.28 5.81 19.43
CA ALA A 3 -14.97 6.25 18.08
C ALA A 3 -14.26 5.12 17.32
N GLU A 4 -14.68 4.83 16.08
CA GLU A 4 -14.03 3.85 15.21
C GLU A 4 -12.63 4.34 14.82
N ARG A 5 -11.64 3.44 14.86
CA ARG A 5 -10.23 3.75 14.62
C ARG A 5 -9.59 2.75 13.67
N ILE A 6 -8.94 3.26 12.62
CA ILE A 6 -8.21 2.46 11.62
C ILE A 6 -6.76 2.90 11.61
N ALA A 7 -5.83 1.97 11.71
CA ALA A 7 -4.41 2.24 11.47
C ALA A 7 -4.01 1.82 10.06
N LEU A 8 -3.23 2.66 9.38
CA LEU A 8 -2.74 2.44 8.03
C LEU A 8 -1.21 2.39 8.00
N ILE A 9 -0.67 1.33 7.44
CA ILE A 9 0.74 1.16 7.06
C ILE A 9 0.77 0.85 5.56
N SER A 10 1.83 1.23 4.85
CA SER A 10 2.07 0.81 3.47
C SER A 10 3.56 0.87 3.15
N ASP A 11 3.96 0.22 2.04
CA ASP A 11 5.30 0.34 1.46
C ASP A 11 6.43 -0.04 2.43
N CYS A 12 6.26 -1.12 3.20
CA CYS A 12 7.31 -1.62 4.09
C CYS A 12 8.42 -2.37 3.36
N GLU A 13 8.19 -2.75 2.10
CA GLU A 13 9.17 -3.29 1.15
C GLU A 13 10.08 -4.38 1.75
N GLY A 14 9.51 -5.28 2.54
CA GLY A 14 10.22 -6.39 3.18
C GLY A 14 11.10 -6.00 4.36
N ASN A 15 11.02 -4.77 4.87
CA ASN A 15 11.71 -4.34 6.07
C ASN A 15 10.96 -4.83 7.33
N VAL A 16 11.34 -6.01 7.82
CA VAL A 16 10.72 -6.64 8.99
C VAL A 16 10.86 -5.79 10.24
N ALA A 17 12.00 -5.12 10.43
CA ALA A 17 12.25 -4.28 11.60
C ALA A 17 11.31 -3.05 11.60
N ALA A 18 11.10 -2.43 10.44
CA ALA A 18 10.16 -1.33 10.26
C ALA A 18 8.73 -1.78 10.56
N LEU A 19 8.29 -2.87 9.92
CA LEU A 19 6.94 -3.41 10.12
C LEU A 19 6.69 -3.79 11.58
N GLN A 20 7.65 -4.42 12.26
CA GLN A 20 7.55 -4.74 13.69
C GLN A 20 7.46 -3.48 14.56
N ALA A 21 8.24 -2.44 14.24
CA ALA A 21 8.22 -1.18 14.98
C ALA A 21 6.84 -0.50 14.85
N ALA A 22 6.30 -0.41 13.63
CA ALA A 22 4.98 0.11 13.36
C ALA A 22 3.89 -0.66 14.10
N LEU A 23 3.84 -1.99 13.95
CA LEU A 23 2.83 -2.83 14.57
C LEU A 23 2.85 -2.74 16.10
N ARG A 24 4.05 -2.72 16.72
CA ARG A 24 4.18 -2.51 18.17
C ARG A 24 3.65 -1.14 18.62
N ALA A 25 3.91 -0.10 17.84
CA ALA A 25 3.44 1.26 18.15
C ALA A 25 1.92 1.39 17.97
N ILE A 26 1.39 0.85 16.87
CA ILE A 26 -0.03 0.85 16.54
C ILE A 26 -0.85 0.08 17.58
N LYS A 27 -0.39 -1.09 18.02
CA LYS A 27 -1.10 -1.90 19.04
C LYS A 27 -1.29 -1.14 20.36
N ARG A 28 -0.35 -0.26 20.75
CA ARG A 28 -0.50 0.58 21.94
C ARG A 28 -1.60 1.63 21.80
N LEU A 29 -1.95 1.97 20.57
CA LEU A 29 -3.03 2.91 20.27
C LEU A 29 -4.40 2.22 20.17
N ALA A 30 -4.43 0.88 20.20
CA ALA A 30 -5.63 0.04 20.17
C ALA A 30 -6.64 0.45 19.07
N PRO A 31 -6.26 0.44 17.78
CA PRO A 31 -7.23 0.65 16.71
C PRO A 31 -8.15 -0.58 16.57
N ASP A 32 -9.34 -0.36 16.00
CA ASP A 32 -10.29 -1.44 15.70
C ASP A 32 -9.85 -2.29 14.50
N SER A 33 -9.10 -1.66 13.56
CA SER A 33 -8.55 -2.33 12.37
C SER A 33 -7.13 -1.84 12.07
N ILE A 34 -6.29 -2.75 11.56
CA ILE A 34 -4.95 -2.44 11.05
C ILE A 34 -4.92 -2.84 9.58
N VAL A 35 -4.61 -1.90 8.70
CA VAL A 35 -4.56 -2.08 7.25
C VAL A 35 -3.12 -1.93 6.77
N VAL A 36 -2.66 -2.88 5.94
CA VAL A 36 -1.39 -2.82 5.23
C VAL A 36 -1.68 -2.68 3.74
N ALA A 37 -1.48 -1.47 3.21
CA ALA A 37 -1.93 -1.08 1.88
C ALA A 37 -0.90 -1.37 0.77
N GLY A 38 -0.29 -2.55 0.79
CA GLY A 38 0.56 -3.05 -0.29
C GLY A 38 2.03 -2.71 -0.17
N ASP A 39 2.78 -3.13 -1.18
CA ASP A 39 4.25 -3.14 -1.23
C ASP A 39 4.81 -3.77 0.05
N ILE A 40 4.30 -4.99 0.31
CA ILE A 40 4.69 -5.83 1.46
C ILE A 40 6.14 -6.27 1.30
N LEU A 41 6.48 -6.70 0.07
CA LEU A 41 7.82 -7.15 -0.32
C LEU A 41 8.41 -6.18 -1.34
N ALA A 42 9.70 -5.91 -1.24
CA ALA A 42 10.42 -5.23 -2.30
C ALA A 42 10.62 -6.18 -3.49
N SER A 43 10.62 -5.61 -4.69
CA SER A 43 10.92 -6.33 -5.91
C SER A 43 12.10 -5.64 -6.63
N PRO A 44 13.19 -6.35 -6.93
CA PRO A 44 13.42 -7.78 -6.68
C PRO A 44 13.97 -8.11 -5.29
N PHE A 45 14.43 -7.13 -4.52
CA PHE A 45 15.19 -7.35 -3.28
C PHE A 45 14.46 -6.77 -2.08
N SER A 46 14.04 -7.63 -1.17
CA SER A 46 13.67 -7.24 0.17
C SER A 46 14.93 -7.18 1.05
N PRO A 47 15.03 -6.22 2.00
CA PRO A 47 16.16 -6.16 2.93
C PRO A 47 16.23 -7.39 3.84
N ASP A 48 15.10 -7.99 4.17
CA ASP A 48 14.97 -9.20 4.97
C ASP A 48 14.40 -10.36 4.13
N PRO A 49 14.55 -11.63 4.56
CA PRO A 49 13.93 -12.76 3.88
C PRO A 49 12.41 -12.60 3.77
N PRO A 50 11.81 -12.78 2.57
CA PRO A 50 10.37 -12.62 2.35
C PRO A 50 9.50 -13.41 3.36
N SER A 51 9.96 -14.60 3.77
CA SER A 51 9.28 -15.45 4.75
C SER A 51 9.09 -14.79 6.11
N GLU A 52 10.01 -13.92 6.54
CA GLU A 52 9.91 -13.25 7.83
C GLU A 52 8.82 -12.18 7.82
N THR A 53 8.75 -11.37 6.77
CA THR A 53 7.68 -10.38 6.57
C THR A 53 6.32 -11.05 6.51
N ILE A 54 6.22 -12.14 5.73
CA ILE A 54 4.96 -12.90 5.57
C ILE A 54 4.54 -13.55 6.89
N ALA A 55 5.48 -14.19 7.60
CA ALA A 55 5.20 -14.81 8.88
C ALA A 55 4.72 -13.77 9.91
N LEU A 56 5.33 -12.60 9.94
CA LEU A 56 4.91 -11.51 10.80
C LEU A 56 3.48 -11.07 10.48
N LEU A 57 3.15 -10.78 9.23
CA LEU A 57 1.79 -10.38 8.85
C LEU A 57 0.74 -11.45 9.17
N ARG A 58 1.06 -12.72 8.92
CA ARG A 58 0.16 -13.85 9.24
C ARG A 58 -0.07 -14.06 10.73
N SER A 59 0.87 -13.63 11.56
CA SER A 59 0.76 -13.75 13.03
C SER A 59 -0.03 -12.60 13.67
N GLU A 60 -0.33 -11.56 12.91
CA GLU A 60 -0.95 -10.35 13.40
C GLU A 60 -2.39 -10.18 12.87
N PRO A 61 -3.28 -9.54 13.64
CA PRO A 61 -4.66 -9.29 13.22
C PRO A 61 -4.69 -8.10 12.23
N VAL A 62 -4.04 -8.24 11.09
CA VAL A 62 -3.97 -7.21 10.05
C VAL A 62 -4.75 -7.63 8.81
N GLN A 63 -5.28 -6.65 8.09
CA GLN A 63 -5.85 -6.81 6.76
C GLN A 63 -4.84 -6.26 5.75
N ALA A 64 -4.34 -7.09 4.86
CA ALA A 64 -3.30 -6.71 3.90
C ALA A 64 -3.78 -6.87 2.46
N ILE A 65 -3.27 -6.03 1.58
CA ILE A 65 -3.40 -6.15 0.12
C ILE A 65 -2.02 -6.20 -0.52
N PRO A 66 -1.84 -6.78 -1.70
CA PRO A 66 -0.59 -6.69 -2.43
C PRO A 66 -0.47 -5.33 -3.14
N GLY A 67 0.76 -4.80 -3.22
CA GLY A 67 1.11 -3.65 -4.03
C GLY A 67 1.70 -4.02 -5.40
N ASN A 68 2.23 -3.03 -6.11
CA ASN A 68 2.81 -3.26 -7.43
C ASN A 68 4.15 -4.00 -7.36
N THR A 69 4.96 -3.82 -6.31
CA THR A 69 6.20 -4.58 -6.12
C THR A 69 5.89 -6.04 -5.83
N ASP A 70 4.88 -6.31 -4.99
CA ASP A 70 4.41 -7.67 -4.75
C ASP A 70 3.93 -8.33 -6.05
N ARG A 71 3.22 -7.61 -6.93
CA ARG A 71 2.74 -8.12 -8.21
C ARG A 71 3.86 -8.59 -9.12
N CYS A 72 5.01 -7.95 -9.09
CA CYS A 72 6.18 -8.43 -9.84
C CYS A 72 6.53 -9.88 -9.44
N LEU A 73 6.51 -10.18 -8.16
CA LEU A 73 6.81 -11.52 -7.64
C LEU A 73 5.64 -12.50 -7.83
N LEU A 74 4.41 -12.06 -7.54
CA LEU A 74 3.22 -12.91 -7.56
C LEU A 74 2.82 -13.36 -8.97
N ASP A 75 2.98 -12.47 -9.94
CA ASP A 75 2.54 -12.72 -11.32
C ASP A 75 3.61 -13.43 -12.16
N TRP A 76 4.88 -13.49 -11.70
CA TRP A 76 5.94 -14.20 -12.40
C TRP A 76 5.54 -15.64 -12.73
N GLY A 77 5.72 -16.02 -13.99
CA GLY A 77 5.35 -17.36 -14.48
C GLY A 77 3.85 -17.64 -14.55
N THR A 78 2.99 -16.65 -14.35
CA THR A 78 1.53 -16.78 -14.49
C THR A 78 1.03 -16.13 -15.79
N PRO A 79 -0.23 -16.38 -16.21
CA PRO A 79 -0.84 -15.67 -17.35
C PRO A 79 -0.94 -14.16 -17.18
N ARG A 80 -0.83 -13.62 -15.97
CA ARG A 80 -0.84 -12.17 -15.67
C ARG A 80 0.53 -11.51 -15.95
N TRP A 81 1.59 -12.30 -15.99
CA TRP A 81 2.96 -11.79 -16.13
C TRP A 81 3.19 -10.85 -17.31
N PRO A 82 2.69 -11.09 -18.54
CA PRO A 82 2.88 -10.16 -19.64
C PRO A 82 2.34 -8.76 -19.38
N HIS A 83 1.22 -8.64 -18.66
CA HIS A 83 0.67 -7.34 -18.24
C HIS A 83 1.56 -6.67 -17.20
N THR A 84 1.94 -7.39 -16.17
CA THR A 84 2.82 -6.91 -15.09
C THR A 84 4.17 -6.45 -15.63
N LEU A 85 4.78 -7.24 -16.53
CA LEU A 85 5.99 -6.88 -17.24
C LEU A 85 5.82 -5.57 -18.02
N TRP A 86 4.74 -5.44 -18.81
CA TRP A 86 4.46 -4.24 -19.57
C TRP A 86 4.30 -3.00 -18.67
N MET A 87 3.58 -3.13 -17.55
CA MET A 87 3.41 -2.05 -16.58
C MET A 87 4.74 -1.64 -15.95
N ARG A 88 5.61 -2.60 -15.64
CA ARG A 88 6.94 -2.34 -15.09
C ARG A 88 7.86 -1.63 -16.08
N LEU A 89 7.91 -2.09 -17.32
CA LEU A 89 8.75 -1.50 -18.38
C LEU A 89 8.36 -0.04 -18.71
N ARG A 90 7.09 0.31 -18.61
CA ARG A 90 6.63 1.69 -18.82
C ARG A 90 7.12 2.66 -17.76
N ARG A 91 7.48 2.19 -16.58
CA ARG A 91 7.95 3.01 -15.45
C ARG A 91 9.45 3.24 -15.43
N SER A 92 10.17 2.75 -16.44
CA SER A 92 11.58 3.06 -16.64
C SER A 92 12.60 2.26 -15.82
N ASP A 93 12.82 1.04 -16.16
CA ASP A 93 14.22 0.60 -16.07
C ASP A 93 14.56 -0.27 -17.28
N PRO A 94 15.44 0.17 -18.19
CA PRO A 94 15.81 -0.60 -19.39
C PRO A 94 16.74 -1.78 -19.08
N ALA A 95 17.11 -1.99 -17.83
CA ALA A 95 18.07 -3.03 -17.47
C ALA A 95 17.36 -4.39 -17.37
N GLY A 96 17.68 -5.30 -18.30
CA GLY A 96 17.21 -6.68 -18.28
C GLY A 96 17.64 -7.51 -17.06
N SER A 97 18.57 -6.98 -16.24
CA SER A 97 19.06 -7.64 -15.01
C SER A 97 17.97 -7.96 -13.99
N TRP A 98 16.95 -7.10 -13.84
CA TRP A 98 15.90 -7.31 -12.87
C TRP A 98 14.94 -8.48 -13.20
N LEU A 99 14.92 -8.96 -14.44
CA LEU A 99 14.12 -10.15 -14.81
C LEU A 99 14.68 -11.42 -14.16
N ASP A 100 16.01 -11.57 -14.16
CA ASP A 100 16.67 -12.69 -13.49
C ASP A 100 16.48 -12.58 -11.97
N ASP A 101 16.49 -11.35 -11.46
CA ASP A 101 16.25 -11.05 -10.05
C ASP A 101 14.82 -11.37 -9.62
N MET A 102 13.82 -11.19 -10.52
CA MET A 102 12.43 -11.56 -10.23
C MET A 102 12.26 -13.06 -10.04
N ALA A 103 12.85 -13.86 -10.94
CA ALA A 103 12.82 -15.32 -10.84
C ALA A 103 13.52 -15.78 -9.55
N GLY A 104 14.66 -15.20 -9.22
CA GLY A 104 15.40 -15.45 -7.99
C GLY A 104 14.61 -15.05 -6.75
N GLY A 105 14.02 -13.87 -6.76
CA GLY A 105 13.21 -13.35 -5.65
C GLY A 105 11.97 -14.22 -5.37
N GLN A 106 11.24 -14.62 -6.40
CA GLN A 106 10.09 -15.53 -6.22
C GLN A 106 10.54 -16.90 -5.68
N ALA A 107 11.70 -17.42 -6.13
CA ALA A 107 12.22 -18.71 -5.66
C ALA A 107 12.59 -18.71 -4.16
N LEU A 108 12.79 -17.54 -3.56
CA LEU A 108 13.01 -17.40 -2.11
C LEU A 108 11.71 -17.45 -1.29
N ILE A 109 10.56 -17.39 -1.95
CA ILE A 109 9.25 -17.44 -1.27
C ILE A 109 8.78 -18.90 -1.24
N ALA A 110 8.52 -19.44 -0.04
CA ALA A 110 7.99 -20.77 0.09
C ALA A 110 6.62 -20.88 -0.63
N PRO A 111 6.30 -22.05 -1.24
CA PRO A 111 5.03 -22.22 -1.96
C PRO A 111 3.77 -21.89 -1.15
N ALA A 112 3.77 -22.20 0.15
CA ALA A 112 2.66 -21.88 1.05
C ALA A 112 2.51 -20.36 1.30
N ASP A 113 3.64 -19.63 1.37
CA ASP A 113 3.65 -18.19 1.54
C ASP A 113 3.25 -17.47 0.26
N LEU A 114 3.72 -17.96 -0.89
CA LEU A 114 3.29 -17.46 -2.20
C LEU A 114 1.78 -17.68 -2.42
N ALA A 115 1.25 -18.84 -2.01
CA ALA A 115 -0.17 -19.12 -2.08
C ALA A 115 -0.98 -18.16 -1.17
N TRP A 116 -0.48 -17.88 0.03
CA TRP A 116 -1.11 -16.91 0.94
C TRP A 116 -1.10 -15.50 0.34
N LEU A 117 0.03 -15.00 -0.15
CA LEU A 117 0.10 -13.69 -0.80
C LEU A 117 -0.87 -13.59 -1.98
N ARG A 118 -0.98 -14.65 -2.79
CA ARG A 118 -1.93 -14.71 -3.92
C ARG A 118 -3.40 -14.76 -3.49
N SER A 119 -3.68 -15.16 -2.25
CA SER A 119 -5.03 -15.18 -1.69
C SER A 119 -5.49 -13.84 -1.14
N LEU A 120 -4.59 -12.87 -0.99
CA LEU A 120 -4.95 -11.53 -0.54
C LEU A 120 -5.84 -10.85 -1.58
N ALA A 121 -6.87 -10.15 -1.10
CA ALA A 121 -7.66 -9.27 -1.96
C ALA A 121 -6.78 -8.15 -2.53
N GLU A 122 -7.03 -7.72 -3.75
CA GLU A 122 -6.28 -6.60 -4.36
C GLU A 122 -6.71 -5.24 -3.80
N GLU A 123 -7.93 -5.16 -3.35
CA GLU A 123 -8.57 -4.01 -2.72
C GLU A 123 -9.83 -4.46 -2.00
N PHE A 124 -10.30 -3.72 -1.03
CA PHE A 124 -11.55 -4.04 -0.30
C PHE A 124 -12.11 -2.84 0.45
N LEU A 125 -13.39 -2.96 0.87
CA LEU A 125 -14.04 -2.05 1.79
C LEU A 125 -13.65 -2.42 3.23
N VAL A 126 -12.92 -1.54 3.92
CA VAL A 126 -12.48 -1.75 5.32
C VAL A 126 -13.66 -1.67 6.27
N THR A 127 -14.48 -0.63 6.09
CA THR A 127 -15.76 -0.38 6.76
C THR A 127 -16.60 0.51 5.84
N GLU A 128 -17.84 0.79 6.20
CA GLU A 128 -18.71 1.64 5.40
C GLU A 128 -18.05 2.97 5.04
N GLY A 129 -17.97 3.24 3.74
CA GLY A 129 -17.37 4.47 3.19
C GLY A 129 -15.83 4.52 3.22
N VAL A 130 -15.12 3.45 3.60
CA VAL A 130 -13.65 3.40 3.67
C VAL A 130 -13.10 2.31 2.77
N TRP A 131 -12.48 2.69 1.66
CA TRP A 131 -11.86 1.79 0.69
C TRP A 131 -10.35 1.73 0.87
N VAL A 132 -9.76 0.55 0.70
CA VAL A 132 -8.31 0.39 0.61
C VAL A 132 -7.93 -0.15 -0.78
N CYS A 133 -6.93 0.49 -1.39
CA CYS A 133 -6.22 0.04 -2.59
C CYS A 133 -4.75 0.44 -2.47
N HIS A 134 -3.84 -0.20 -3.22
CA HIS A 134 -2.43 0.20 -3.11
C HIS A 134 -2.16 1.52 -3.83
N GLY A 135 -2.46 1.59 -5.09
CA GLY A 135 -2.30 2.80 -5.92
C GLY A 135 -3.66 3.42 -6.22
N MET A 136 -4.31 2.98 -7.27
CA MET A 136 -5.65 3.41 -7.68
C MET A 136 -6.59 2.21 -7.70
N PRO A 137 -7.89 2.38 -7.42
CA PRO A 137 -8.86 1.28 -7.54
C PRO A 137 -8.71 0.54 -8.87
N GLY A 138 -8.60 -0.79 -8.81
CA GLY A 138 -8.37 -1.66 -9.97
C GLY A 138 -6.99 -1.58 -10.61
N ASN A 139 -6.08 -0.72 -10.13
CA ASN A 139 -4.75 -0.57 -10.73
C ASN A 139 -3.68 -0.16 -9.71
N PRO A 140 -2.93 -1.11 -9.15
CA PRO A 140 -1.89 -0.82 -8.14
C PRO A 140 -0.67 -0.07 -8.72
N TRP A 141 -0.57 0.06 -10.04
CA TRP A 141 0.54 0.74 -10.72
C TRP A 141 0.33 2.24 -10.89
N ASN A 142 -0.89 2.72 -10.80
CA ASN A 142 -1.23 4.12 -10.96
C ASN A 142 -1.46 4.77 -9.60
N SER A 143 -1.05 6.04 -9.48
CA SER A 143 -1.27 6.82 -8.28
C SER A 143 -2.57 7.61 -8.38
N ILE A 144 -3.27 7.76 -7.26
CA ILE A 144 -4.36 8.72 -7.13
C ILE A 144 -3.77 10.14 -7.24
N TRP A 145 -4.48 11.04 -7.90
CA TRP A 145 -4.17 12.47 -7.90
C TRP A 145 -4.25 13.08 -6.47
N PRO A 146 -3.45 14.10 -6.13
CA PRO A 146 -2.28 14.59 -6.85
C PRO A 146 -1.11 13.63 -6.74
N ARG A 147 -0.29 13.55 -7.80
CA ARG A 147 0.94 12.77 -7.82
C ARG A 147 2.10 13.65 -7.39
N SER A 148 3.11 13.05 -6.79
CA SER A 148 4.33 13.79 -6.48
C SER A 148 4.97 14.31 -7.77
N PRO A 149 5.30 15.62 -7.87
CA PRO A 149 6.00 16.18 -9.03
C PRO A 149 7.38 15.56 -9.25
N ILE A 150 7.95 14.87 -8.26
CA ILE A 150 9.23 14.16 -8.41
C ILE A 150 9.08 12.95 -9.35
N TYR A 151 7.90 12.32 -9.37
CA TYR A 151 7.65 11.14 -10.20
C TYR A 151 6.90 11.43 -11.49
N ASP A 152 6.29 12.61 -11.61
CA ASP A 152 5.45 12.92 -12.77
C ASP A 152 5.35 14.43 -13.01
N ALA A 153 6.38 14.99 -13.66
CA ALA A 153 6.46 16.42 -13.97
C ALA A 153 5.37 16.91 -14.96
N ASN A 154 4.62 16.00 -15.59
CA ASN A 154 3.66 16.30 -16.66
C ASN A 154 2.20 16.02 -16.26
N VAL A 155 1.88 16.02 -14.98
CA VAL A 155 0.52 15.70 -14.51
C VAL A 155 -0.43 16.85 -14.81
N SER A 156 -1.46 16.59 -15.59
CA SER A 156 -2.44 17.58 -16.07
C SER A 156 -3.76 17.55 -15.27
N ALA A 157 -4.59 18.59 -15.46
CA ALA A 157 -5.97 18.59 -14.92
C ALA A 157 -6.79 17.40 -15.44
N ALA A 158 -6.52 16.94 -16.66
CA ALA A 158 -7.19 15.75 -17.21
C ALA A 158 -6.88 14.46 -16.43
N ASP A 159 -5.67 14.34 -15.85
CA ASP A 159 -5.31 13.21 -15.00
C ASP A 159 -6.05 13.26 -13.67
N ARG A 160 -6.25 14.46 -13.10
CA ARG A 160 -7.10 14.66 -11.92
C ARG A 160 -8.51 14.15 -12.19
N ASP A 161 -9.13 14.62 -13.27
CA ASP A 161 -10.51 14.26 -13.62
C ASP A 161 -10.65 12.75 -13.92
N ALA A 162 -9.64 12.14 -14.54
CA ALA A 162 -9.61 10.70 -14.76
C ALA A 162 -9.52 9.92 -13.43
N SER A 163 -8.68 10.39 -12.51
CA SER A 163 -8.53 9.82 -11.17
C SER A 163 -9.84 9.88 -10.38
N LEU A 164 -10.48 11.05 -10.37
CA LEU A 164 -11.75 11.26 -9.66
C LEU A 164 -12.89 10.41 -10.25
N ARG A 165 -12.94 10.26 -11.59
CA ARG A 165 -13.93 9.37 -12.23
C ARG A 165 -13.74 7.90 -11.83
N MET A 166 -12.51 7.44 -11.68
CA MET A 166 -12.25 6.07 -11.21
C MET A 166 -12.67 5.89 -9.75
N LEU A 167 -12.35 6.86 -8.91
CA LEU A 167 -12.72 6.85 -7.50
C LEU A 167 -14.25 6.96 -7.27
N ALA A 168 -14.97 7.63 -8.17
CA ALA A 168 -16.43 7.69 -8.12
C ALA A 168 -17.12 6.32 -8.32
N ASN A 169 -16.42 5.34 -8.90
CA ASN A 169 -16.93 3.98 -9.08
C ASN A 169 -16.84 3.11 -7.82
N VAL A 170 -16.12 3.54 -6.79
CA VAL A 170 -16.09 2.86 -5.49
C VAL A 170 -17.05 3.54 -4.52
N ASP A 171 -17.72 2.74 -3.70
CA ASP A 171 -18.66 3.25 -2.70
C ASP A 171 -17.90 3.67 -1.43
N ALA A 172 -17.10 4.72 -1.57
CA ALA A 172 -16.30 5.25 -0.48
C ALA A 172 -16.07 6.75 -0.62
N THR A 173 -15.87 7.39 0.52
CA THR A 173 -15.49 8.81 0.66
C THR A 173 -14.11 8.96 1.30
N LEU A 174 -13.60 7.90 1.95
CA LEU A 174 -12.23 7.80 2.45
C LEU A 174 -11.51 6.68 1.71
N VAL A 175 -10.35 7.00 1.12
CA VAL A 175 -9.49 6.03 0.43
C VAL A 175 -8.14 5.96 1.14
N LEU A 176 -7.80 4.75 1.59
CA LEU A 176 -6.52 4.42 2.21
C LEU A 176 -5.61 3.80 1.16
N CYS A 177 -4.41 4.34 0.98
CA CYS A 177 -3.48 3.79 -0.01
C CYS A 177 -2.01 3.98 0.38
N GLY A 178 -1.13 3.44 -0.45
CA GLY A 178 0.32 3.58 -0.41
C GLY A 178 0.87 4.13 -1.72
N HIS A 179 1.88 3.44 -2.24
CA HIS A 179 2.51 3.63 -3.54
C HIS A 179 3.25 4.96 -3.69
N ILE A 180 2.58 6.09 -3.56
CA ILE A 180 3.18 7.44 -3.55
C ILE A 180 2.63 8.20 -2.35
N SER A 181 3.51 8.52 -1.43
CA SER A 181 3.18 9.12 -0.14
C SER A 181 3.02 10.64 -0.14
N SER A 182 3.28 11.30 -1.26
CA SER A 182 3.24 12.77 -1.33
C SER A 182 2.19 13.28 -2.32
N PRO A 183 1.27 14.14 -1.86
CA PRO A 183 1.05 14.52 -0.47
C PRO A 183 0.47 13.36 0.35
N PRO A 184 0.74 13.29 1.66
CA PRO A 184 0.27 12.20 2.50
C PRO A 184 -1.25 12.22 2.68
N GLU A 185 -1.86 13.39 2.58
CA GLU A 185 -3.29 13.58 2.74
C GLU A 185 -3.81 14.54 1.65
N TYR A 186 -5.00 14.25 1.13
CA TYR A 186 -5.60 15.03 0.07
C TYR A 186 -7.13 15.00 0.16
N HIS A 187 -7.74 16.15 -0.05
CA HIS A 187 -9.19 16.31 -0.09
C HIS A 187 -9.62 16.85 -1.43
N ASP A 188 -10.71 16.33 -1.98
CA ASP A 188 -11.34 16.78 -3.22
C ASP A 188 -12.85 16.49 -3.20
N GLN A 189 -13.53 16.75 -4.30
CA GLN A 189 -14.92 16.37 -4.51
C GLN A 189 -15.03 15.44 -5.71
N LEU A 190 -15.74 14.33 -5.53
CA LEU A 190 -16.03 13.40 -6.61
C LEU A 190 -17.04 14.01 -7.60
N PRO A 191 -17.07 13.54 -8.87
CA PRO A 191 -18.01 14.04 -9.87
C PRO A 191 -19.49 13.92 -9.50
N ASP A 192 -19.84 13.03 -8.58
CA ASP A 192 -21.19 12.83 -8.06
C ASP A 192 -21.52 13.71 -6.84
N GLY A 193 -20.60 14.58 -6.44
CA GLY A 193 -20.76 15.53 -5.34
C GLY A 193 -20.36 15.02 -3.96
N ARG A 194 -19.95 13.75 -3.83
CA ARG A 194 -19.40 13.24 -2.56
C ARG A 194 -18.05 13.87 -2.26
N ASP A 195 -17.80 14.19 -1.00
CA ASP A 195 -16.47 14.59 -0.56
C ASP A 195 -15.52 13.38 -0.60
N LEU A 196 -14.28 13.61 -1.04
CA LEU A 196 -13.22 12.61 -1.11
C LEU A 196 -12.10 12.98 -0.16
N HIS A 197 -11.70 12.03 0.67
CA HIS A 197 -10.50 12.10 1.52
C HIS A 197 -9.57 10.95 1.15
N VAL A 198 -8.32 11.23 0.80
CA VAL A 198 -7.29 10.24 0.48
C VAL A 198 -6.17 10.33 1.50
N VAL A 199 -5.80 9.21 2.10
CA VAL A 199 -4.70 9.11 3.08
C VAL A 199 -3.69 8.08 2.58
N ARG A 200 -2.41 8.46 2.53
CA ARG A 200 -1.30 7.67 2.01
C ARG A 200 -0.24 7.46 3.07
N ALA A 201 0.01 6.22 3.44
CA ALA A 201 1.13 5.88 4.31
C ALA A 201 2.36 5.47 3.48
N ASP A 202 3.55 5.63 4.08
CA ASP A 202 4.82 5.21 3.51
C ASP A 202 5.78 4.84 4.64
N ALA A 203 6.28 3.62 4.62
CA ALA A 203 7.17 3.06 5.64
C ALA A 203 8.63 2.95 5.17
N ARG A 204 9.01 3.62 4.08
CA ARG A 204 10.35 3.46 3.43
C ARG A 204 11.48 4.27 4.08
N ASP A 205 11.25 5.01 5.14
CA ASP A 205 12.33 5.70 5.83
C ASP A 205 13.28 4.68 6.51
N ALA A 206 14.58 4.96 6.48
CA ALA A 206 15.61 4.06 7.00
C ALA A 206 15.69 4.06 8.54
N GLU A 207 15.30 5.13 9.21
CA GLU A 207 15.45 5.31 10.66
C GLU A 207 14.13 5.21 11.42
N SER A 208 13.03 5.50 10.75
CA SER A 208 11.68 5.49 11.31
C SER A 208 10.66 4.96 10.33
N VAL A 209 9.57 4.45 10.82
CA VAL A 209 8.43 4.02 10.01
C VAL A 209 7.25 4.94 10.26
N GLY A 210 6.77 5.58 9.19
CA GLY A 210 5.56 6.39 9.21
C GLY A 210 4.29 5.52 9.15
N TYR A 211 3.26 5.91 9.88
CA TYR A 211 1.92 5.31 9.79
C TYR A 211 0.85 6.34 10.16
N ALA A 212 -0.36 6.12 9.70
CA ALA A 212 -1.51 6.95 10.03
C ALA A 212 -2.45 6.22 10.99
N VAL A 213 -3.10 6.95 11.89
CA VAL A 213 -4.25 6.47 12.66
C VAL A 213 -5.42 7.39 12.36
N LEU A 214 -6.46 6.82 11.78
CA LEU A 214 -7.69 7.53 11.45
C LEU A 214 -8.71 7.27 12.54
N THR A 215 -9.38 8.32 12.97
CA THR A 215 -10.42 8.24 14.00
C THR A 215 -11.72 8.85 13.46
N ARG A 216 -12.80 8.08 13.45
CA ARG A 216 -14.13 8.58 13.08
C ARG A 216 -14.75 9.31 14.25
N ARG A 217 -15.05 10.59 14.06
CA ARG A 217 -15.77 11.44 15.03
C ARG A 217 -17.03 11.93 14.36
N SER A 218 -18.17 11.51 14.87
CA SER A 218 -19.46 11.69 14.17
C SER A 218 -19.39 11.04 12.78
N ASP A 219 -19.50 11.80 11.70
CA ASP A 219 -19.44 11.29 10.32
C ASP A 219 -18.15 11.71 9.60
N THR A 220 -17.15 12.23 10.33
CA THR A 220 -15.91 12.73 9.73
C THR A 220 -14.70 11.92 10.23
N TRP A 221 -13.82 11.58 9.30
CA TRP A 221 -12.53 10.96 9.61
C TRP A 221 -11.45 12.00 9.84
N HIS A 222 -10.68 11.82 10.90
CA HIS A 222 -9.52 12.64 11.26
C HIS A 222 -8.28 11.77 11.25
N THR A 223 -7.22 12.25 10.61
CA THR A 223 -5.95 11.55 10.48
C THR A 223 -4.94 12.10 11.48
N ASP A 224 -4.38 11.22 12.28
CA ASP A 224 -3.23 11.50 13.14
C ASP A 224 -2.00 10.78 12.57
N TRP A 225 -0.95 11.54 12.25
CA TRP A 225 0.30 11.01 11.73
C TRP A 225 1.26 10.66 12.85
N HIS A 226 1.85 9.47 12.75
CA HIS A 226 2.76 8.92 13.73
C HIS A 226 4.03 8.40 13.07
N SER A 227 5.09 8.26 13.88
CA SER A 227 6.28 7.52 13.49
C SER A 227 6.76 6.62 14.64
N ALA A 228 7.38 5.51 14.28
CA ALA A 228 8.03 4.63 15.24
C ALA A 228 9.49 4.44 14.83
N ARG A 229 10.41 4.59 15.79
CA ARG A 229 11.84 4.38 15.54
C ARG A 229 12.13 2.91 15.23
N ILE A 230 12.86 2.68 14.17
CA ILE A 230 13.35 1.35 13.80
C ILE A 230 14.55 1.04 14.71
N VAL A 231 14.45 -0.05 15.45
CA VAL A 231 15.58 -0.56 16.25
C VAL A 231 16.21 -1.69 15.47
N ALA A 232 17.46 -1.51 15.08
CA ALA A 232 18.22 -2.56 14.39
C ALA A 232 18.18 -3.86 15.20
N ARG A 233 18.05 -4.98 14.52
CA ARG A 233 18.19 -6.29 15.15
C ARG A 233 19.65 -6.45 15.61
N ALA A 234 19.81 -6.84 16.87
CA ALA A 234 21.13 -7.18 17.44
C ALA A 234 21.67 -8.49 16.87
#